data_62102f7fc32fdb8f2d70f5bb1afd3f22
#
_entry.id   62102f7fc32fdb8f2d70f5bb1afd3f22
#
_cell.length_a   1.000
_cell.length_b   1.000
_cell.length_c   1.000
_cell.angle_alpha   90.00
_cell.angle_beta   90.00
_cell.angle_gamma   90.00
#
_symmetry.space_group_name_H-M   'P 1'
#
loop_
_entity.id
_entity.type
_entity.pdbx_description
1 polymer ?
#
loop_
_entity_poly.entity_id
_entity_poly.type
_entity_poly.pdbx_seq_one_letter_code
_entity_poly.pdbx_strand_id
1 'polypeptide(L)'
;MTEQEIKDILQQQNHFFSSGKTIPAEFRLKQLESLKEAMIRHEADLAAALKEDLGKSRMESYMCEIGLTLSELTWMQKHLRSLMRSKRVSTPVSYTHLTLPTT
;
A
#
# COMPACT_ATOMS: atom_id res chain seq x y z
N MET A 1 -1.83 9.41 -21.70
CA MET A 1 -1.56 10.33 -20.59
C MET A 1 -0.31 11.15 -20.91
N THR A 2 -0.42 12.47 -20.85
CA THR A 2 0.71 13.34 -21.14
C THR A 2 1.64 13.47 -19.95
N GLU A 3 2.86 13.95 -20.19
CA GLU A 3 3.83 14.22 -19.13
C GLU A 3 3.29 15.23 -18.11
N GLN A 4 2.58 16.25 -18.58
CA GLN A 4 1.99 17.26 -17.70
C GLN A 4 0.89 16.67 -16.81
N GLU A 5 0.06 15.79 -17.36
CA GLU A 5 -0.97 15.11 -16.58
C GLU A 5 -0.36 14.25 -15.47
N ILE A 6 0.73 13.55 -15.75
CA ILE A 6 1.45 12.76 -14.75
C ILE A 6 1.99 13.65 -13.64
N LYS A 7 2.61 14.78 -14.00
CA LYS A 7 3.15 15.74 -13.03
C LYS A 7 2.06 16.32 -12.14
N ASP A 8 0.90 16.65 -12.72
CA ASP A 8 -0.23 17.19 -11.98
C ASP A 8 -0.78 16.18 -10.97
N ILE A 9 -0.88 14.90 -11.36
CA ILE A 9 -1.32 13.83 -10.47
C ILE A 9 -0.35 13.66 -9.31
N LEU A 10 0.95 13.63 -9.60
CA LEU A 10 1.99 13.52 -8.56
C LEU A 10 1.94 14.68 -7.58
N GLN A 11 1.75 15.88 -8.08
CA GLN A 11 1.63 17.08 -7.23
C GLN A 11 0.42 17.00 -6.32
N GLN A 12 -0.73 16.58 -6.84
CA GLN A 12 -1.94 16.38 -6.07
C GLN A 12 -1.75 15.32 -4.98
N GLN A 13 -1.09 14.22 -5.30
CA GLN A 13 -0.80 13.15 -4.34
C GLN A 13 0.13 13.64 -3.23
N ASN A 14 1.17 14.37 -3.57
CA ASN A 14 2.09 14.95 -2.59
C ASN A 14 1.37 15.93 -1.66
N HIS A 15 0.51 16.78 -2.21
CA HIS A 15 -0.28 17.71 -1.44
C HIS A 15 -1.22 16.99 -0.47
N PHE A 16 -1.89 15.95 -0.94
CA PHE A 16 -2.79 15.15 -0.11
C PHE A 16 -2.01 14.47 1.03
N PHE A 17 -0.86 13.88 0.72
CA PHE A 17 -0.01 13.26 1.73
C PHE A 17 0.44 14.27 2.79
N SER A 18 0.87 15.46 2.36
CA SER A 18 1.34 16.51 3.27
C SER A 18 0.23 17.05 4.17
N SER A 19 -1.04 16.88 3.79
CA SER A 19 -2.17 17.32 4.61
C SER A 19 -2.36 16.50 5.89
N GLY A 20 -1.69 15.34 6.01
CA GLY A 20 -1.81 14.46 7.16
C GLY A 20 -3.04 13.56 7.17
N LYS A 21 -3.85 13.59 6.13
CA LYS A 21 -5.09 12.77 6.06
C LYS A 21 -4.82 11.29 6.00
N THR A 22 -3.61 10.88 5.60
CA THR A 22 -3.21 9.47 5.52
C THR A 22 -2.67 8.92 6.85
N ILE A 23 -2.56 9.73 7.88
CA ILE A 23 -1.99 9.30 9.16
C ILE A 23 -2.94 8.42 9.98
N PRO A 24 -4.25 8.74 10.13
CA PRO A 24 -5.14 7.92 10.95
C PRO A 24 -5.30 6.50 10.42
N ALA A 25 -5.32 5.52 11.33
CA ALA A 25 -5.50 4.10 10.99
C ALA A 25 -6.84 3.84 10.31
N GLU A 26 -7.90 4.49 10.76
CA GLU A 26 -9.24 4.35 10.18
C GLU A 26 -9.26 4.73 8.70
N PHE A 27 -8.60 5.82 8.34
CA PHE A 27 -8.48 6.23 6.93
C PHE A 27 -7.74 5.18 6.11
N ARG A 28 -6.61 4.71 6.62
CA ARG A 28 -5.80 3.69 5.93
C ARG A 28 -6.56 2.39 5.72
N LEU A 29 -7.27 1.92 6.76
CA LEU A 29 -8.08 0.71 6.68
C LEU A 29 -9.20 0.85 5.66
N LYS A 30 -9.85 2.01 5.62
CA LYS A 30 -10.91 2.29 4.66
C LYS A 30 -10.38 2.28 3.23
N GLN A 31 -9.20 2.86 3.00
CA GLN A 31 -8.59 2.87 1.68
C GLN A 31 -8.16 1.47 1.23
N LEU A 32 -7.63 0.67 2.14
CA LEU A 32 -7.31 -0.74 1.84
C LEU A 32 -8.56 -1.53 1.46
N GLU A 33 -9.66 -1.32 2.17
CA GLU A 33 -10.93 -1.96 1.84
C GLU A 33 -11.45 -1.52 0.47
N SER A 34 -11.36 -0.23 0.16
CA SER A 34 -11.76 0.30 -1.15
C SER A 34 -10.94 -0.30 -2.27
N LEU A 35 -9.62 -0.44 -2.08
CA LEU A 35 -8.75 -1.07 -3.06
C LEU A 35 -9.12 -2.54 -3.25
N LYS A 36 -9.34 -3.26 -2.18
CA LYS A 36 -9.73 -4.67 -2.21
C LYS A 36 -11.03 -4.88 -2.98
N GLU A 37 -12.05 -4.06 -2.69
CA GLU A 37 -13.33 -4.11 -3.38
C GLU A 37 -13.18 -3.78 -4.87
N ALA A 38 -12.37 -2.78 -5.21
CA ALA A 38 -12.10 -2.43 -6.60
C ALA A 38 -11.42 -3.56 -7.36
N MET A 39 -10.46 -4.24 -6.74
CA MET A 39 -9.78 -5.38 -7.36
C MET A 39 -10.74 -6.55 -7.59
N ILE A 40 -11.60 -6.84 -6.62
CA ILE A 40 -12.60 -7.91 -6.76
C ILE A 40 -13.58 -7.57 -7.89
N ARG A 41 -14.04 -6.33 -7.94
CA ARG A 41 -14.97 -5.86 -8.95
C ARG A 41 -14.38 -5.91 -10.36
N HIS A 42 -13.09 -5.64 -10.49
CA HIS A 42 -12.37 -5.61 -11.78
C HIS A 42 -11.53 -6.85 -12.04
N GLU A 43 -11.78 -7.95 -11.32
CA GLU A 43 -11.00 -9.19 -11.45
C GLU A 43 -10.94 -9.69 -12.89
N ALA A 44 -12.08 -9.69 -13.59
CA ALA A 44 -12.13 -10.15 -14.97
C ALA A 44 -11.29 -9.28 -15.90
N ASP A 45 -11.34 -7.96 -15.72
CA ASP A 45 -10.56 -7.02 -16.52
C ASP A 45 -9.07 -7.16 -16.25
N LEU A 46 -8.68 -7.36 -15.00
CA LEU A 46 -7.29 -7.59 -14.61
C LEU A 46 -6.76 -8.89 -15.20
N ALA A 47 -7.56 -9.96 -15.16
CA ALA A 47 -7.19 -11.24 -15.74
C ALA A 47 -7.03 -11.14 -17.28
N ALA A 48 -7.91 -10.40 -17.93
CA ALA A 48 -7.81 -10.16 -19.37
C ALA A 48 -6.54 -9.39 -19.73
N ALA A 49 -6.19 -8.37 -18.95
CA ALA A 49 -4.97 -7.59 -19.16
C ALA A 49 -3.72 -8.44 -18.96
N LEU A 50 -3.68 -9.29 -17.94
CA LEU A 50 -2.57 -10.19 -17.68
C LEU A 50 -2.41 -11.23 -18.79
N LYS A 51 -3.52 -11.72 -19.36
CA LYS A 51 -3.49 -12.63 -20.48
C LYS A 51 -2.90 -11.96 -21.73
N GLU A 52 -3.31 -10.73 -21.99
CA GLU A 52 -2.81 -9.97 -23.14
C GLU A 52 -1.31 -9.67 -23.02
N ASP A 53 -0.86 -9.24 -21.85
CA ASP A 53 0.53 -8.81 -21.62
C ASP A 53 1.48 -9.99 -21.43
N LEU A 54 1.09 -11.01 -20.68
CA LEU A 54 1.96 -12.09 -20.23
C LEU A 54 1.50 -13.46 -20.67
N GLY A 55 0.37 -13.58 -21.35
CA GLY A 55 -0.17 -14.87 -21.80
C GLY A 55 -0.65 -15.76 -20.66
N LYS A 56 -0.87 -15.21 -19.46
CA LYS A 56 -1.32 -15.99 -18.31
C LYS A 56 -2.78 -16.42 -18.47
N SER A 57 -3.07 -17.67 -18.08
CA SER A 57 -4.44 -18.15 -17.97
C SER A 57 -5.16 -17.45 -16.83
N ARG A 58 -6.49 -17.52 -16.80
CA ARG A 58 -7.27 -16.92 -15.73
C ARG A 58 -6.90 -17.52 -14.36
N MET A 59 -6.64 -18.82 -14.30
CA MET A 59 -6.23 -19.50 -13.08
C MET A 59 -4.86 -19.01 -12.62
N GLU A 60 -3.89 -18.92 -13.51
CA GLU A 60 -2.56 -18.40 -13.18
C GLU A 60 -2.61 -16.96 -12.71
N SER A 61 -3.41 -16.12 -13.38
CA SER A 61 -3.58 -14.73 -13.00
C SER A 61 -4.13 -14.59 -11.59
N TYR A 62 -5.12 -15.42 -11.24
CA TYR A 62 -5.67 -15.42 -9.89
C TYR A 62 -4.65 -15.91 -8.86
N MET A 63 -4.02 -17.07 -9.12
CA MET A 63 -3.11 -17.68 -8.16
C MET A 63 -1.83 -16.87 -7.92
N CYS A 64 -1.25 -16.32 -9.00
CA CYS A 64 0.06 -15.70 -8.93
C CYS A 64 0.02 -14.18 -8.77
N GLU A 65 -1.06 -13.53 -9.17
CA GLU A 65 -1.15 -12.07 -9.16
C GLU A 65 -2.31 -11.57 -8.29
N ILE A 66 -3.54 -11.79 -8.74
CA ILE A 66 -4.73 -11.23 -8.12
C ILE A 66 -4.95 -11.80 -6.72
N GLY A 67 -4.91 -13.13 -6.60
CA GLY A 67 -5.14 -13.81 -5.32
C GLY A 67 -4.08 -13.47 -4.29
N LEU A 68 -2.82 -13.40 -4.70
CA LEU A 68 -1.73 -13.00 -3.81
C LEU A 68 -1.91 -11.57 -3.32
N THR A 69 -2.25 -10.66 -4.21
CA THR A 69 -2.49 -9.25 -3.84
C THR A 69 -3.66 -9.13 -2.86
N LEU A 70 -4.76 -9.85 -3.11
CA LEU A 70 -5.90 -9.86 -2.19
C LEU A 70 -5.54 -10.43 -0.82
N SER A 71 -4.71 -11.48 -0.79
CA SER A 71 -4.19 -12.04 0.46
C SER A 71 -3.35 -11.04 1.24
N GLU A 72 -2.48 -10.33 0.56
CA GLU A 72 -1.65 -9.28 1.16
C GLU A 72 -2.50 -8.14 1.72
N LEU A 73 -3.52 -7.72 0.98
CA LEU A 73 -4.45 -6.68 1.45
C LEU A 73 -5.17 -7.14 2.72
N THR A 74 -5.65 -8.37 2.75
CA THR A 74 -6.33 -8.92 3.92
C THR A 74 -5.39 -9.00 5.12
N TRP A 75 -4.16 -9.46 4.89
CA TRP A 75 -3.14 -9.52 5.95
C TRP A 75 -2.85 -8.10 6.49
N MET A 76 -2.66 -7.15 5.59
CA MET A 76 -2.38 -5.76 5.98
C MET A 76 -3.53 -5.16 6.78
N GLN A 77 -4.78 -5.41 6.39
CA GLN A 77 -5.95 -4.94 7.12
C GLN A 77 -5.97 -5.47 8.56
N LYS A 78 -5.58 -6.73 8.75
CA LYS A 78 -5.54 -7.35 10.08
C LYS A 78 -4.43 -6.83 10.97
N HIS A 79 -3.30 -6.47 10.37
CA HIS A 79 -2.07 -6.15 11.11
C HIS A 79 -1.72 -4.67 11.12
N LEU A 80 -2.47 -3.83 10.40
CA LEU A 80 -2.11 -2.42 10.24
C LEU A 80 -1.96 -1.68 11.57
N ARG A 81 -2.91 -1.83 12.47
CA ARG A 81 -2.86 -1.15 13.76
C ARG A 81 -1.64 -1.57 14.58
N SER A 82 -1.30 -2.85 14.52
CA SER A 82 -0.12 -3.39 15.19
C SER A 82 1.16 -2.82 14.58
N LEU A 83 1.22 -2.75 13.25
CA LEU A 83 2.38 -2.20 12.55
C LEU A 83 2.59 -0.71 12.79
N MET A 84 1.51 0.02 13.05
CA MET A 84 1.56 1.46 13.32
C MET A 84 1.98 1.80 14.75
N ARG A 85 2.03 0.82 15.64
CA ARG A 85 2.43 1.05 17.02
C ARG A 85 3.92 1.31 17.13
N SER A 86 4.28 2.24 18.02
CA SER A 86 5.66 2.46 18.38
C SER A 86 6.21 1.26 19.14
N LYS A 87 7.40 0.82 18.82
CA LYS A 87 8.10 -0.23 19.53
C LYS A 87 9.21 0.35 20.37
N ARG A 88 9.27 -0.06 21.64
CA ARG A 88 10.42 0.24 22.47
C ARG A 88 11.56 -0.69 22.08
N VAL A 89 12.70 -0.08 21.74
CA VAL A 89 13.92 -0.80 21.45
C VAL A 89 14.94 -0.48 22.54
N SER A 90 15.52 -1.52 23.12
CA SER A 90 16.60 -1.35 24.08
C SER A 90 17.84 -0.83 23.37
N THR A 91 18.37 0.30 23.82
CA THR A 91 19.61 0.83 23.30
C THR A 91 20.75 0.56 24.28
N PRO A 92 21.98 0.25 23.81
CA PRO A 92 23.14 0.16 24.68
C PRO A 92 23.37 1.46 25.46
N VAL A 93 23.87 1.34 26.68
CA VAL A 93 24.14 2.50 27.54
C VAL A 93 25.04 3.53 26.85
N SER A 94 25.95 3.09 26.00
CA SER A 94 26.82 3.98 25.22
C SER A 94 26.06 4.96 24.32
N TYR A 95 24.85 4.59 23.86
CA TYR A 95 24.03 5.47 23.01
C TYR A 95 23.19 6.46 23.83
N THR A 96 22.90 6.17 25.09
CA THR A 96 22.10 7.07 25.92
C THR A 96 22.86 8.35 26.28
N HIS A 97 24.17 8.33 26.19
CA HIS A 97 25.05 9.47 26.48
C HIS A 97 25.52 10.21 25.25
N LEU A 98 25.14 9.75 24.06
CA LEU A 98 25.51 10.39 22.81
C LEU A 98 24.41 11.31 22.36
N THR A 99 24.80 12.54 22.00
CA THR A 99 23.89 13.47 21.34
C THR A 99 23.88 13.07 19.86
N LEU A 100 22.90 12.25 19.49
CA LEU A 100 22.74 11.87 18.08
C LEU A 100 22.02 12.97 17.33
N PRO A 101 22.50 13.30 16.11
CA PRO A 101 21.73 14.22 15.28
C PRO A 101 20.39 13.58 14.97
N THR A 102 19.34 14.29 15.33
CA THR A 102 18.00 13.87 14.98
C THR A 102 17.77 14.20 13.51
N THR A 103 17.50 13.18 12.75
CA THR A 103 17.12 13.35 11.36
C THR A 103 15.63 13.19 11.21
#